data_9c27c3506c500539f82813fffd00c7dd
#
_entry.id   9c27c3506c500539f82813fffd00c7dd
#
_cell.length_a   1.000
_cell.length_b   1.000
_cell.length_c   1.000
_cell.angle_alpha   90.00
_cell.angle_beta   90.00
_cell.angle_gamma   90.00
#
_symmetry.space_group_name_H-M   'P 1'
#
loop_
_entity.id
_entity.type
_entity.pdbx_description
1 polymer ?
#
loop_
_entity_poly.entity_id
_entity_poly.type
_entity_poly.pdbx_seq_one_letter_code
_entity_poly.pdbx_strand_id
1 'polypeptide(L)'
;GQILSGSALTFVGQDLINQGGLLQSGADLNFKLSGLFDNSQSGQLYSGGNTEIQAGSVKNSEQGKINAQGVLNIDAVQGINNTQGVMASTQQMSLKSQGLQNDGGQIGTEQGDVLIQTGGLSLNNGSGAIQSGKTLTLDVNSLNNSGVISALDRLTLNSQGDVTNDHGKLLSNKQLQVSSQNLSNRSGVMQSGADSALDVVVNGTLDNSHAGSIQSGAALNLQVNALTNSQQGQISAQDALNIISAGLIDNEAGSMVANQNISLSGQGLNNRQGQIGSIQGGLSVDAGNQAVDNQSGLLQSKADLTVKALSLDSTAGQMTSQAKIDLQSQQEVNNTQGVISAD
;
A
#
# COMPACT_ATOMS: atom_id res chain seq x y z
N GLY A 1 2.77 -5.13 -39.75
CA GLY A 1 3.33 -6.41 -40.21
C GLY A 1 2.98 -7.57 -39.31
N GLN A 2 3.29 -8.77 -39.70
CA GLN A 2 3.04 -9.97 -38.90
C GLN A 2 4.29 -10.89 -38.93
N ILE A 3 4.65 -11.41 -37.77
CA ILE A 3 5.62 -12.52 -37.64
C ILE A 3 4.91 -13.62 -36.86
N LEU A 4 4.68 -14.75 -37.54
CA LEU A 4 3.91 -15.88 -37.02
C LEU A 4 4.76 -17.14 -37.01
N SER A 5 4.80 -17.83 -35.86
CA SER A 5 5.42 -19.16 -35.73
C SER A 5 4.43 -20.12 -35.08
N GLY A 6 4.27 -21.31 -35.64
CA GLY A 6 3.51 -22.40 -35.04
C GLY A 6 4.25 -23.10 -33.89
N SER A 7 5.53 -22.82 -33.72
CA SER A 7 6.40 -23.32 -32.65
C SER A 7 7.05 -22.16 -31.88
N ALA A 8 8.18 -22.38 -31.22
CA ALA A 8 8.90 -21.30 -30.53
C ALA A 8 9.40 -20.24 -31.54
N LEU A 9 9.46 -18.98 -31.05
CA LEU A 9 10.00 -17.85 -31.81
C LEU A 9 11.15 -17.22 -31.01
N THR A 10 12.31 -17.12 -31.63
CA THR A 10 13.48 -16.47 -31.05
C THR A 10 13.93 -15.32 -31.95
N PHE A 11 14.20 -14.17 -31.34
CA PHE A 11 14.76 -13.02 -32.01
C PHE A 11 15.99 -12.51 -31.25
N VAL A 12 17.09 -12.29 -31.97
CA VAL A 12 18.33 -11.70 -31.43
C VAL A 12 18.73 -10.54 -32.32
N GLY A 13 18.87 -9.34 -31.72
CA GLY A 13 19.21 -8.15 -32.50
C GLY A 13 19.41 -6.92 -31.65
N GLN A 14 19.43 -5.74 -32.27
CA GLN A 14 19.55 -4.48 -31.58
C GLN A 14 18.15 -4.01 -31.16
N ASP A 15 17.29 -3.74 -32.13
CA ASP A 15 15.94 -3.23 -31.89
C ASP A 15 14.90 -4.12 -32.57
N LEU A 16 13.71 -4.19 -31.99
CA LEU A 16 12.53 -4.81 -32.59
C LEU A 16 11.35 -3.84 -32.52
N ILE A 17 10.88 -3.39 -33.69
CA ILE A 17 9.76 -2.46 -33.80
C ILE A 17 8.54 -3.23 -34.28
N ASN A 18 7.51 -3.33 -33.44
CA ASN A 18 6.24 -4.01 -33.70
C ASN A 18 5.05 -3.06 -33.55
N GLN A 19 5.23 -1.79 -33.84
CA GLN A 19 4.14 -0.80 -33.80
C GLN A 19 3.00 -1.19 -34.73
N GLY A 20 1.78 -1.36 -34.18
CA GLY A 20 0.61 -1.83 -34.94
C GLY A 20 0.79 -3.22 -35.60
N GLY A 21 1.84 -3.95 -35.26
CA GLY A 21 2.16 -5.27 -35.79
C GLY A 21 1.67 -6.41 -34.91
N LEU A 22 1.82 -7.63 -35.39
CA LEU A 22 1.51 -8.87 -34.68
C LEU A 22 2.75 -9.78 -34.63
N LEU A 23 3.16 -10.13 -33.42
CA LEU A 23 4.13 -11.16 -33.14
C LEU A 23 3.41 -12.32 -32.45
N GLN A 24 3.40 -13.50 -33.04
CA GLN A 24 2.72 -14.66 -32.48
C GLN A 24 3.61 -15.90 -32.52
N SER A 25 3.66 -16.61 -31.39
CA SER A 25 4.32 -17.89 -31.24
C SER A 25 3.31 -18.91 -30.72
N GLY A 26 3.31 -20.14 -31.30
CA GLY A 26 2.51 -21.25 -30.79
C GLY A 26 3.10 -21.93 -29.56
N ALA A 27 4.34 -21.62 -29.21
CA ALA A 27 5.05 -22.10 -28.02
C ALA A 27 5.80 -20.93 -27.34
N ASP A 28 7.00 -21.14 -26.83
CA ASP A 28 7.78 -20.13 -26.14
C ASP A 28 8.24 -19.00 -27.09
N LEU A 29 8.38 -17.80 -26.52
CA LEU A 29 8.89 -16.63 -27.18
C LEU A 29 10.12 -16.11 -26.42
N ASN A 30 11.23 -15.87 -27.12
CA ASN A 30 12.48 -15.43 -26.52
C ASN A 30 13.11 -14.29 -27.33
N PHE A 31 13.19 -13.10 -26.74
CA PHE A 31 13.83 -11.93 -27.35
C PHE A 31 15.07 -11.52 -26.58
N LYS A 32 16.20 -11.38 -27.30
CA LYS A 32 17.47 -10.84 -26.81
C LYS A 32 17.85 -9.61 -27.61
N LEU A 33 17.50 -8.44 -27.07
CA LEU A 33 17.73 -7.16 -27.73
C LEU A 33 18.73 -6.33 -26.91
N SER A 34 19.71 -5.75 -27.58
CA SER A 34 20.61 -4.80 -26.91
C SER A 34 20.00 -3.39 -26.78
N GLY A 35 18.96 -3.07 -27.54
CA GLY A 35 18.28 -1.79 -27.61
C GLY A 35 16.80 -1.88 -27.26
N LEU A 36 15.96 -1.32 -28.11
CA LEU A 36 14.52 -1.13 -27.86
C LEU A 36 13.68 -2.31 -28.36
N PHE A 37 12.73 -2.76 -27.51
CA PHE A 37 11.52 -3.46 -27.96
C PHE A 37 10.34 -2.50 -27.94
N ASP A 38 9.84 -2.10 -29.12
CA ASP A 38 8.68 -1.21 -29.27
C ASP A 38 7.46 -1.99 -29.76
N ASN A 39 6.51 -2.25 -28.86
CA ASN A 39 5.22 -2.88 -29.12
C ASN A 39 4.06 -1.88 -28.94
N SER A 40 4.33 -0.58 -29.07
CA SER A 40 3.32 0.47 -28.93
C SER A 40 2.36 0.57 -30.12
N GLN A 41 1.43 1.57 -30.06
CA GLN A 41 0.48 1.85 -31.14
C GLN A 41 -0.33 0.61 -31.54
N SER A 42 -0.94 -0.05 -30.53
CA SER A 42 -1.71 -1.28 -30.71
C SER A 42 -0.89 -2.49 -31.23
N GLY A 43 0.42 -2.49 -31.07
CA GLY A 43 1.26 -3.66 -31.32
C GLY A 43 0.83 -4.84 -30.44
N GLN A 44 0.88 -6.04 -30.97
CA GLN A 44 0.42 -7.25 -30.30
C GLN A 44 1.52 -8.29 -30.26
N LEU A 45 1.74 -8.88 -29.09
CA LEU A 45 2.60 -10.02 -28.86
C LEU A 45 1.80 -11.10 -28.13
N TYR A 46 1.70 -12.28 -28.71
CA TYR A 46 1.07 -13.45 -28.10
C TYR A 46 2.02 -14.65 -28.12
N SER A 47 2.16 -15.29 -26.96
CA SER A 47 2.90 -16.53 -26.81
C SER A 47 1.98 -17.64 -26.30
N GLY A 48 2.00 -18.80 -26.96
CA GLY A 48 1.31 -20.00 -26.48
C GLY A 48 2.04 -20.72 -25.34
N GLY A 49 3.26 -20.29 -25.01
CA GLY A 49 4.09 -20.78 -23.89
C GLY A 49 4.60 -19.62 -23.04
N ASN A 50 5.86 -19.72 -22.62
CA ASN A 50 6.54 -18.68 -21.86
C ASN A 50 7.01 -17.54 -22.77
N THR A 51 7.11 -16.36 -22.23
CA THR A 51 7.70 -15.21 -22.90
C THR A 51 8.87 -14.69 -22.07
N GLU A 52 10.03 -14.58 -22.69
CA GLU A 52 11.22 -13.95 -22.12
C GLU A 52 11.67 -12.81 -23.03
N ILE A 53 11.75 -11.61 -22.46
CA ILE A 53 12.19 -10.40 -23.15
C ILE A 53 13.36 -9.79 -22.36
N GLN A 54 14.54 -9.84 -22.95
CA GLN A 54 15.72 -9.10 -22.51
C GLN A 54 15.93 -7.94 -23.49
N ALA A 55 15.92 -6.68 -23.00
CA ALA A 55 16.04 -5.50 -23.84
C ALA A 55 16.75 -4.34 -23.12
N GLY A 56 17.25 -3.38 -23.89
CA GLY A 56 17.69 -2.10 -23.34
C GLY A 56 16.49 -1.35 -22.71
N SER A 57 15.36 -1.30 -23.42
CA SER A 57 14.10 -0.76 -22.93
C SER A 57 12.91 -1.45 -23.59
N VAL A 58 11.75 -1.42 -22.92
CA VAL A 58 10.48 -1.96 -23.44
C VAL A 58 9.43 -0.87 -23.48
N LYS A 59 8.83 -0.64 -24.64
CA LYS A 59 7.72 0.26 -24.85
C LYS A 59 6.49 -0.55 -25.30
N ASN A 60 5.49 -0.65 -24.43
CA ASN A 60 4.19 -1.31 -24.68
C ASN A 60 3.04 -0.33 -24.50
N SER A 61 3.28 0.96 -24.75
CA SER A 61 2.30 2.03 -24.58
C SER A 61 1.27 2.10 -25.69
N GLU A 62 0.29 3.02 -25.56
CA GLU A 62 -0.65 3.31 -26.63
C GLU A 62 -1.39 2.06 -27.12
N GLN A 63 -2.03 1.33 -26.19
CA GLN A 63 -2.79 0.09 -26.41
C GLN A 63 -1.95 -1.11 -26.86
N GLY A 64 -0.62 -1.10 -26.68
CA GLY A 64 0.22 -2.27 -26.91
C GLY A 64 -0.21 -3.43 -26.00
N LYS A 65 -0.09 -4.66 -26.50
CA LYS A 65 -0.47 -5.87 -25.75
C LYS A 65 0.67 -6.89 -25.78
N ILE A 66 1.08 -7.34 -24.61
CA ILE A 66 1.98 -8.47 -24.38
C ILE A 66 1.21 -9.50 -23.58
N ASN A 67 1.01 -10.69 -24.14
CA ASN A 67 0.26 -11.77 -23.49
C ASN A 67 1.01 -13.10 -23.63
N ALA A 68 1.28 -13.76 -22.49
CA ALA A 68 1.88 -15.09 -22.40
C ALA A 68 0.89 -16.07 -21.76
N GLN A 69 0.66 -17.23 -22.39
CA GLN A 69 -0.11 -18.31 -21.77
C GLN A 69 0.67 -19.02 -20.63
N GLY A 70 1.97 -18.93 -20.64
CA GLY A 70 2.85 -19.38 -19.55
C GLY A 70 3.31 -18.22 -18.65
N VAL A 71 4.61 -18.20 -18.39
CA VAL A 71 5.32 -17.19 -17.59
C VAL A 71 5.70 -16.00 -18.48
N LEU A 72 5.61 -14.78 -17.96
CA LEU A 72 6.13 -13.59 -18.62
C LEU A 72 7.31 -13.02 -17.81
N ASN A 73 8.50 -13.03 -18.40
CA ASN A 73 9.69 -12.40 -17.84
C ASN A 73 10.14 -11.25 -18.74
N ILE A 74 10.29 -10.06 -18.18
CA ILE A 74 10.86 -8.91 -18.87
C ILE A 74 12.00 -8.35 -18.02
N ASP A 75 13.21 -8.31 -18.59
CA ASP A 75 14.38 -7.62 -18.03
C ASP A 75 14.77 -6.47 -18.98
N ALA A 76 14.43 -5.26 -18.58
CA ALA A 76 14.69 -4.03 -19.33
C ALA A 76 15.74 -3.19 -18.60
N VAL A 77 16.96 -3.14 -19.10
CA VAL A 77 18.10 -2.48 -18.44
C VAL A 77 17.81 -1.01 -18.06
N GLN A 78 17.04 -0.30 -18.88
CA GLN A 78 16.70 1.11 -18.66
C GLN A 78 15.30 1.26 -18.03
N GLY A 79 14.24 0.86 -18.74
CA GLY A 79 12.90 1.06 -18.23
C GLY A 79 11.81 0.37 -19.05
N ILE A 80 10.64 0.26 -18.43
CA ILE A 80 9.44 -0.29 -19.05
C ILE A 80 8.37 0.81 -19.09
N ASN A 81 7.82 1.07 -20.28
CA ASN A 81 6.67 1.94 -20.46
C ASN A 81 5.46 1.13 -20.93
N ASN A 82 4.48 0.95 -20.02
CA ASN A 82 3.18 0.30 -20.26
C ASN A 82 2.01 1.29 -20.18
N THR A 83 2.24 2.58 -20.42
CA THR A 83 1.18 3.60 -20.36
C THR A 83 0.04 3.25 -21.33
N GLN A 84 -1.17 3.05 -20.82
CA GLN A 84 -2.35 2.60 -21.59
C GLN A 84 -2.15 1.25 -22.31
N GLY A 85 -1.11 0.47 -21.96
CA GLY A 85 -0.83 -0.84 -22.50
C GLY A 85 -1.32 -1.97 -21.60
N VAL A 86 -1.19 -3.20 -22.07
CA VAL A 86 -1.53 -4.42 -21.33
C VAL A 86 -0.36 -5.38 -21.33
N MET A 87 0.05 -5.82 -20.15
CA MET A 87 0.97 -6.94 -19.93
C MET A 87 0.25 -8.00 -19.11
N ALA A 88 0.05 -9.17 -19.66
CA ALA A 88 -0.68 -10.24 -19.02
C ALA A 88 0.05 -11.60 -19.14
N SER A 89 -0.10 -12.44 -18.14
CA SER A 89 0.28 -13.84 -18.20
C SER A 89 -0.71 -14.70 -17.42
N THR A 90 -0.85 -15.97 -17.83
CA THR A 90 -1.69 -16.90 -17.06
C THR A 90 -0.98 -17.36 -15.80
N GLN A 91 0.34 -17.55 -15.87
CA GLN A 91 1.17 -17.98 -14.75
C GLN A 91 1.92 -16.80 -14.13
N GLN A 92 3.12 -17.01 -13.68
CA GLN A 92 3.96 -16.03 -13.01
C GLN A 92 4.40 -14.89 -13.95
N MET A 93 4.56 -13.69 -13.40
CA MET A 93 5.13 -12.53 -14.09
C MET A 93 6.30 -11.95 -13.30
N SER A 94 7.38 -11.63 -13.98
CA SER A 94 8.53 -10.91 -13.42
C SER A 94 8.91 -9.76 -14.33
N LEU A 95 8.84 -8.53 -13.81
CA LEU A 95 9.25 -7.31 -14.50
C LEU A 95 10.40 -6.68 -13.74
N LYS A 96 11.55 -6.55 -14.40
CA LYS A 96 12.74 -5.92 -13.84
C LYS A 96 13.19 -4.78 -14.73
N SER A 97 13.43 -3.60 -14.13
CA SER A 97 13.83 -2.41 -14.86
C SER A 97 14.43 -1.34 -13.93
N GLN A 98 14.94 -0.22 -14.49
CA GLN A 98 15.27 0.95 -13.66
C GLN A 98 14.02 1.68 -13.17
N GLY A 99 12.93 1.68 -13.96
CA GLY A 99 11.65 2.28 -13.60
C GLY A 99 10.52 1.74 -14.48
N LEU A 100 9.30 1.85 -14.00
CA LEU A 100 8.10 1.35 -14.68
C LEU A 100 7.01 2.43 -14.72
N GLN A 101 6.52 2.73 -15.93
CA GLN A 101 5.35 3.57 -16.16
C GLN A 101 4.16 2.70 -16.51
N ASN A 102 3.08 2.76 -15.73
CA ASN A 102 1.83 2.01 -15.94
C ASN A 102 0.60 2.92 -15.87
N ASP A 103 0.74 4.20 -16.22
CA ASP A 103 -0.38 5.15 -16.17
C ASP A 103 -1.50 4.73 -17.13
N GLY A 104 -2.70 4.46 -16.60
CA GLY A 104 -3.83 3.90 -17.36
C GLY A 104 -3.58 2.51 -17.95
N GLY A 105 -2.44 1.89 -17.67
CA GLY A 105 -2.09 0.55 -18.16
C GLY A 105 -2.57 -0.57 -17.23
N GLN A 106 -2.46 -1.80 -17.72
CA GLN A 106 -2.80 -3.01 -16.98
C GLN A 106 -1.61 -3.97 -16.96
N ILE A 107 -1.28 -4.46 -15.76
CA ILE A 107 -0.27 -5.49 -15.53
C ILE A 107 -0.91 -6.55 -14.66
N GLY A 108 -0.88 -7.82 -15.08
CA GLY A 108 -1.48 -8.83 -14.22
C GLY A 108 -1.26 -10.29 -14.64
N THR A 109 -1.53 -11.15 -13.64
CA THR A 109 -1.55 -12.60 -13.81
C THR A 109 -2.93 -13.15 -13.44
N GLU A 110 -3.34 -14.24 -14.09
CA GLU A 110 -4.59 -14.92 -13.74
C GLU A 110 -4.43 -15.82 -12.50
N GLN A 111 -3.35 -16.62 -12.45
CA GLN A 111 -3.16 -17.68 -11.47
C GLN A 111 -1.79 -17.67 -10.79
N GLY A 112 -0.91 -16.74 -11.16
CA GLY A 112 0.48 -16.70 -10.71
C GLY A 112 0.81 -15.51 -9.82
N ASP A 113 2.06 -15.51 -9.37
CA ASP A 113 2.64 -14.39 -8.64
C ASP A 113 3.08 -13.29 -9.61
N VAL A 114 3.11 -12.06 -9.13
CA VAL A 114 3.74 -10.93 -9.82
C VAL A 114 4.90 -10.40 -8.99
N LEU A 115 6.07 -10.29 -9.61
CA LEU A 115 7.22 -9.61 -9.06
C LEU A 115 7.57 -8.39 -9.92
N ILE A 116 7.60 -7.21 -9.34
CA ILE A 116 8.07 -6.00 -10.00
C ILE A 116 9.25 -5.43 -9.21
N GLN A 117 10.38 -5.23 -9.90
CA GLN A 117 11.58 -4.67 -9.34
C GLN A 117 12.02 -3.43 -10.12
N THR A 118 12.13 -2.27 -9.45
CA THR A 118 12.69 -1.06 -10.05
C THR A 118 13.99 -0.65 -9.35
N GLY A 119 15.07 -0.53 -10.13
CA GLY A 119 16.42 -0.39 -9.58
C GLY A 119 16.82 1.02 -9.16
N GLY A 120 16.19 2.09 -9.65
CA GLY A 120 16.65 3.46 -9.36
C GLY A 120 15.62 4.56 -9.62
N LEU A 121 14.57 4.26 -10.38
CA LEU A 121 13.48 5.18 -10.69
C LEU A 121 12.15 4.65 -10.11
N SER A 122 11.13 5.47 -10.14
CA SER A 122 9.82 5.15 -9.58
C SER A 122 9.07 4.07 -10.37
N LEU A 123 8.20 3.35 -9.66
CA LEU A 123 7.01 2.73 -10.23
C LEU A 123 5.88 3.75 -10.21
N ASN A 124 5.36 4.14 -11.38
CA ASN A 124 4.20 5.01 -11.52
C ASN A 124 2.99 4.18 -12.00
N ASN A 125 1.90 4.21 -11.23
CA ASN A 125 0.64 3.52 -11.51
C ASN A 125 -0.54 4.50 -11.43
N GLY A 126 -0.42 5.64 -12.11
CA GLY A 126 -1.47 6.63 -12.21
C GLY A 126 -2.67 6.08 -12.98
N SER A 127 -3.86 5.96 -12.37
CA SER A 127 -5.07 5.36 -12.96
C SER A 127 -4.88 3.95 -13.55
N GLY A 128 -3.72 3.33 -13.36
CA GLY A 128 -3.41 1.98 -13.86
C GLY A 128 -3.88 0.87 -12.91
N ALA A 129 -3.75 -0.37 -13.36
CA ALA A 129 -4.02 -1.55 -12.55
C ALA A 129 -2.82 -2.51 -12.55
N ILE A 130 -2.41 -2.95 -11.35
CA ILE A 130 -1.43 -4.03 -11.17
C ILE A 130 -2.10 -5.08 -10.31
N GLN A 131 -2.27 -6.30 -10.85
CA GLN A 131 -3.05 -7.35 -10.19
C GLN A 131 -2.31 -8.68 -10.23
N SER A 132 -2.33 -9.41 -9.13
CA SER A 132 -1.79 -10.77 -9.06
C SER A 132 -2.89 -11.78 -8.70
N GLY A 133 -2.93 -12.89 -9.42
CA GLY A 133 -3.77 -14.04 -9.09
C GLY A 133 -3.34 -14.79 -7.83
N LYS A 134 -2.17 -14.43 -7.25
CA LYS A 134 -1.67 -14.93 -5.96
C LYS A 134 -0.96 -13.81 -5.20
N THR A 135 0.37 -13.92 -5.08
CA THR A 135 1.21 -12.96 -4.36
C THR A 135 1.70 -11.87 -5.31
N LEU A 136 1.62 -10.63 -4.87
CA LEU A 136 2.24 -9.48 -5.52
C LEU A 136 3.38 -8.95 -4.65
N THR A 137 4.58 -8.89 -5.21
CA THR A 137 5.75 -8.29 -4.58
C THR A 137 6.24 -7.11 -5.41
N LEU A 138 6.33 -5.97 -4.78
CA LEU A 138 6.88 -4.74 -5.34
C LEU A 138 8.15 -4.37 -4.56
N ASP A 139 9.31 -4.54 -5.16
CA ASP A 139 10.61 -4.08 -4.65
C ASP A 139 11.02 -2.85 -5.47
N VAL A 140 10.73 -1.67 -4.98
CA VAL A 140 10.81 -0.45 -5.77
C VAL A 140 11.65 0.64 -5.09
N ASN A 141 12.21 1.55 -5.89
CA ASN A 141 12.86 2.73 -5.33
C ASN A 141 11.84 3.69 -4.71
N SER A 142 10.75 3.97 -5.40
CA SER A 142 9.58 4.71 -4.91
C SER A 142 8.32 4.32 -5.67
N LEU A 143 7.15 4.59 -5.09
CA LEU A 143 5.86 4.28 -5.70
C LEU A 143 4.99 5.54 -5.77
N ASN A 144 4.43 5.82 -6.95
CA ASN A 144 3.32 6.74 -7.12
C ASN A 144 2.10 5.95 -7.62
N ASN A 145 1.08 5.79 -6.77
CA ASN A 145 -0.14 5.04 -7.07
C ASN A 145 -1.38 5.91 -6.87
N SER A 146 -2.08 6.24 -7.93
CA SER A 146 -3.46 6.74 -7.87
C SER A 146 -4.44 5.79 -8.57
N GLY A 147 -3.96 4.61 -8.97
CA GLY A 147 -4.73 3.50 -9.51
C GLY A 147 -4.98 2.39 -8.49
N VAL A 148 -5.01 1.16 -8.96
CA VAL A 148 -5.27 -0.03 -8.15
C VAL A 148 -4.09 -0.99 -8.19
N ILE A 149 -3.61 -1.38 -7.03
CA ILE A 149 -2.62 -2.45 -6.85
C ILE A 149 -3.26 -3.50 -5.95
N SER A 150 -3.39 -4.75 -6.43
CA SER A 150 -4.10 -5.79 -5.71
C SER A 150 -3.50 -7.18 -5.84
N ALA A 151 -3.67 -8.01 -4.81
CA ALA A 151 -3.27 -9.40 -4.79
C ALA A 151 -4.38 -10.29 -4.20
N LEU A 152 -4.59 -11.48 -4.77
CA LEU A 152 -5.53 -12.45 -4.21
C LEU A 152 -5.03 -13.13 -2.93
N ASP A 153 -3.71 -13.22 -2.73
CA ASP A 153 -3.16 -13.74 -1.48
C ASP A 153 -2.47 -12.64 -0.68
N ARG A 154 -1.21 -12.36 -0.97
CA ARG A 154 -0.39 -11.40 -0.23
C ARG A 154 0.06 -10.26 -1.13
N LEU A 155 -0.02 -9.03 -0.63
CA LEU A 155 0.65 -7.88 -1.20
C LEU A 155 1.81 -7.47 -0.29
N THR A 156 3.01 -7.46 -0.84
CA THR A 156 4.22 -6.94 -0.18
C THR A 156 4.75 -5.77 -0.99
N LEU A 157 4.85 -4.61 -0.38
CA LEU A 157 5.45 -3.42 -0.96
C LEU A 157 6.69 -3.02 -0.14
N ASN A 158 7.85 -3.15 -0.74
CA ASN A 158 9.12 -2.68 -0.20
C ASN A 158 9.59 -1.49 -1.02
N SER A 159 9.52 -0.29 -0.46
CA SER A 159 10.04 0.93 -1.08
C SER A 159 11.27 1.42 -0.32
N GLN A 160 12.35 1.73 -1.05
CA GLN A 160 13.54 2.36 -0.47
C GLN A 160 13.30 3.84 -0.15
N GLY A 161 12.46 4.50 -0.93
CA GLY A 161 12.06 5.89 -0.78
C GLY A 161 10.58 6.03 -0.41
N ASP A 162 9.97 7.08 -0.93
CA ASP A 162 8.61 7.45 -0.59
C ASP A 162 7.56 6.62 -1.35
N VAL A 163 6.43 6.39 -0.69
CA VAL A 163 5.22 5.83 -1.27
C VAL A 163 4.12 6.89 -1.24
N THR A 164 3.57 7.20 -2.40
CA THR A 164 2.36 8.01 -2.54
C THR A 164 1.23 7.11 -3.03
N ASN A 165 0.20 6.92 -2.19
CA ASN A 165 -1.03 6.19 -2.51
C ASN A 165 -2.26 7.11 -2.45
N ASP A 166 -2.05 8.41 -2.76
CA ASP A 166 -3.11 9.40 -2.71
C ASP A 166 -4.19 9.09 -3.76
N HIS A 167 -5.46 8.96 -3.32
CA HIS A 167 -6.59 8.49 -4.11
C HIS A 167 -6.42 7.06 -4.68
N GLY A 168 -5.31 6.39 -4.43
CA GLY A 168 -4.99 5.04 -4.89
C GLY A 168 -5.49 3.94 -3.96
N LYS A 169 -5.34 2.71 -4.38
CA LYS A 169 -5.73 1.53 -3.61
C LYS A 169 -4.60 0.51 -3.55
N LEU A 170 -4.26 0.07 -2.35
CA LEU A 170 -3.39 -1.08 -2.06
C LEU A 170 -4.25 -2.13 -1.36
N LEU A 171 -4.57 -3.21 -2.07
CA LEU A 171 -5.54 -4.20 -1.62
C LEU A 171 -4.94 -5.60 -1.60
N SER A 172 -5.19 -6.35 -0.54
CA SER A 172 -4.87 -7.77 -0.49
C SER A 172 -6.06 -8.56 0.07
N ASN A 173 -6.37 -9.71 -0.50
CA ASN A 173 -7.40 -10.58 0.07
C ASN A 173 -6.88 -11.37 1.29
N LYS A 174 -5.58 -11.37 1.53
CA LYS A 174 -4.95 -11.85 2.76
C LYS A 174 -4.04 -10.74 3.34
N GLN A 175 -2.80 -11.04 3.67
CA GLN A 175 -1.90 -10.11 4.33
C GLN A 175 -1.44 -8.96 3.41
N LEU A 176 -1.46 -7.74 3.94
CA LEU A 176 -0.83 -6.57 3.34
C LEU A 176 0.38 -6.16 4.19
N GLN A 177 1.53 -6.03 3.55
CA GLN A 177 2.77 -5.54 4.17
C GLN A 177 3.30 -4.35 3.37
N VAL A 178 3.61 -3.26 4.05
CA VAL A 178 4.17 -2.05 3.42
C VAL A 178 5.37 -1.56 4.21
N SER A 179 6.47 -1.32 3.52
CA SER A 179 7.63 -0.62 4.08
C SER A 179 8.07 0.52 3.19
N SER A 180 8.41 1.69 3.78
CA SER A 180 8.82 2.89 3.03
C SER A 180 9.58 3.90 3.88
N GLN A 181 10.16 4.92 3.24
CA GLN A 181 10.72 6.06 3.94
C GLN A 181 9.59 6.98 4.46
N ASN A 182 8.73 7.47 3.60
CA ASN A 182 7.48 8.13 3.96
C ASN A 182 6.31 7.47 3.22
N LEU A 183 5.10 7.59 3.77
CA LEU A 183 3.89 7.06 3.16
C LEU A 183 2.77 8.10 3.21
N SER A 184 2.31 8.54 2.05
CA SER A 184 1.10 9.32 1.90
C SER A 184 -0.05 8.42 1.42
N ASN A 185 -1.17 8.41 2.16
CA ASN A 185 -2.40 7.69 1.85
C ASN A 185 -3.62 8.63 1.91
N ARG A 186 -3.44 9.88 1.52
CA ARG A 186 -4.51 10.91 1.57
C ARG A 186 -5.63 10.56 0.60
N SER A 187 -6.84 10.43 1.11
CA SER A 187 -7.99 9.92 0.33
C SER A 187 -7.74 8.55 -0.33
N GLY A 188 -6.68 7.86 0.04
CA GLY A 188 -6.31 6.54 -0.47
C GLY A 188 -6.86 5.43 0.42
N VAL A 189 -6.75 4.20 -0.05
CA VAL A 189 -7.20 3.00 0.66
C VAL A 189 -6.06 1.99 0.76
N MET A 190 -5.80 1.51 1.97
CA MET A 190 -4.94 0.36 2.25
C MET A 190 -5.77 -0.68 3.00
N GLN A 191 -5.86 -1.91 2.48
CA GLN A 191 -6.74 -2.92 3.07
C GLN A 191 -6.15 -4.32 2.97
N SER A 192 -6.10 -5.04 4.09
CA SER A 192 -5.90 -6.50 4.12
C SER A 192 -7.23 -7.25 4.13
N GLY A 193 -7.19 -8.51 3.75
CA GLY A 193 -8.37 -9.36 3.71
C GLY A 193 -8.88 -9.79 5.08
N ALA A 194 -10.06 -10.42 5.10
CA ALA A 194 -10.64 -10.99 6.30
C ALA A 194 -9.64 -11.94 6.99
N ASP A 195 -9.61 -11.91 8.32
CA ASP A 195 -8.74 -12.72 9.19
C ASP A 195 -7.23 -12.57 8.88
N SER A 196 -6.82 -11.47 8.27
CA SER A 196 -5.44 -11.25 7.84
C SER A 196 -4.90 -9.90 8.33
N ALA A 197 -3.67 -9.91 8.82
CA ALA A 197 -3.03 -8.71 9.35
C ALA A 197 -2.63 -7.70 8.26
N LEU A 198 -2.51 -6.45 8.69
CA LEU A 198 -1.90 -5.38 7.94
C LEU A 198 -0.72 -4.85 8.75
N ASP A 199 0.47 -4.92 8.17
CA ASP A 199 1.71 -4.47 8.80
C ASP A 199 2.32 -3.33 7.99
N VAL A 200 2.56 -2.18 8.64
CA VAL A 200 3.14 -0.99 8.01
C VAL A 200 4.33 -0.51 8.80
N VAL A 201 5.46 -0.38 8.13
CA VAL A 201 6.70 0.19 8.69
C VAL A 201 7.10 1.41 7.85
N VAL A 202 7.07 2.59 8.46
CA VAL A 202 7.45 3.85 7.82
C VAL A 202 8.53 4.53 8.66
N ASN A 203 9.71 4.67 8.09
CA ASN A 203 10.85 5.27 8.80
C ASN A 203 10.65 6.78 9.09
N GLY A 204 9.80 7.44 8.31
CA GLY A 204 9.41 8.85 8.43
C GLY A 204 7.94 9.02 8.81
N THR A 205 7.21 9.81 8.06
CA THR A 205 5.81 10.14 8.33
C THR A 205 4.84 9.25 7.55
N LEU A 206 3.83 8.72 8.24
CA LEU A 206 2.62 8.16 7.65
C LEU A 206 1.52 9.22 7.69
N ASP A 207 1.07 9.67 6.52
CA ASP A 207 -0.05 10.61 6.37
C ASP A 207 -1.28 9.88 5.80
N ASN A 208 -2.28 9.65 6.68
CA ASN A 208 -3.59 9.05 6.33
C ASN A 208 -4.71 10.09 6.44
N SER A 209 -4.40 11.36 6.31
CA SER A 209 -5.37 12.45 6.42
C SER A 209 -6.33 12.55 5.21
N HIS A 210 -7.23 13.56 5.24
CA HIS A 210 -8.16 13.83 4.14
C HIS A 210 -9.01 12.60 3.75
N ALA A 211 -9.63 11.96 4.74
CA ALA A 211 -10.42 10.74 4.55
C ALA A 211 -9.63 9.54 3.99
N GLY A 212 -8.31 9.49 4.19
CA GLY A 212 -7.52 8.29 3.94
C GLY A 212 -7.99 7.13 4.82
N SER A 213 -7.91 5.90 4.32
CA SER A 213 -8.44 4.70 4.99
C SER A 213 -7.39 3.60 5.07
N ILE A 214 -7.12 3.12 6.29
CA ILE A 214 -6.27 1.96 6.57
C ILE A 214 -7.10 0.95 7.33
N GLN A 215 -7.34 -0.23 6.74
CA GLN A 215 -8.23 -1.24 7.29
C GLN A 215 -7.55 -2.61 7.34
N SER A 216 -7.61 -3.26 8.48
CA SER A 216 -7.14 -4.64 8.64
C SER A 216 -8.28 -5.59 8.96
N GLY A 217 -8.31 -6.76 8.30
CA GLY A 217 -9.24 -7.83 8.60
C GLY A 217 -8.89 -8.63 9.86
N ALA A 218 -7.73 -8.39 10.44
CA ALA A 218 -7.29 -8.91 11.75
C ALA A 218 -6.54 -7.82 12.51
N ALA A 219 -5.34 -8.10 13.04
CA ALA A 219 -4.51 -7.10 13.71
C ALA A 219 -3.93 -6.07 12.72
N LEU A 220 -3.86 -4.82 13.14
CA LEU A 220 -3.18 -3.74 12.43
C LEU A 220 -1.98 -3.27 13.24
N ASN A 221 -0.81 -3.35 12.65
CA ASN A 221 0.44 -2.91 13.27
C ASN A 221 1.05 -1.77 12.46
N LEU A 222 1.20 -0.61 13.07
CA LEU A 222 1.86 0.56 12.50
C LEU A 222 3.12 0.88 13.31
N GLN A 223 4.27 0.89 12.67
CA GLN A 223 5.52 1.38 13.23
C GLN A 223 5.98 2.57 12.38
N VAL A 224 6.00 3.77 12.97
CA VAL A 224 6.21 5.01 12.24
C VAL A 224 7.09 5.98 13.03
N ASN A 225 7.68 6.98 12.38
CA ASN A 225 8.30 8.10 13.10
C ASN A 225 7.24 9.14 13.52
N ALA A 226 6.26 9.41 12.68
CA ALA A 226 5.10 10.24 13.02
C ALA A 226 3.85 9.75 12.27
N LEU A 227 2.68 9.87 12.89
CA LEU A 227 1.39 9.50 12.30
C LEU A 227 0.48 10.73 12.21
N THR A 228 -0.04 10.98 11.03
CA THR A 228 -1.14 11.93 10.80
C THR A 228 -2.36 11.17 10.29
N ASN A 229 -3.42 11.09 11.11
CA ASN A 229 -4.72 10.51 10.78
C ASN A 229 -5.84 11.56 10.89
N SER A 230 -5.49 12.82 10.66
CA SER A 230 -6.38 13.96 10.83
C SER A 230 -7.38 14.13 9.67
N GLN A 231 -8.30 15.10 9.81
CA GLN A 231 -9.22 15.47 8.71
C GLN A 231 -9.98 14.26 8.15
N GLN A 232 -10.72 13.56 9.04
CA GLN A 232 -11.53 12.39 8.72
C GLN A 232 -10.73 11.15 8.29
N GLY A 233 -9.42 11.08 8.55
CA GLY A 233 -8.63 9.87 8.38
C GLY A 233 -9.20 8.71 9.21
N GLN A 234 -9.20 7.50 8.67
CA GLN A 234 -9.76 6.31 9.30
C GLN A 234 -8.72 5.21 9.41
N ILE A 235 -8.54 4.69 10.60
CA ILE A 235 -7.72 3.52 10.90
C ILE A 235 -8.59 2.50 11.63
N SER A 236 -8.71 1.29 11.09
CA SER A 236 -9.55 0.26 11.71
C SER A 236 -8.93 -1.13 11.68
N ALA A 237 -9.16 -1.90 12.76
CA ALA A 237 -8.72 -3.29 12.88
C ALA A 237 -9.87 -4.17 13.39
N GLN A 238 -10.04 -5.37 12.79
CA GLN A 238 -11.02 -6.35 13.29
C GLN A 238 -10.54 -7.06 14.57
N ASP A 239 -9.23 -7.08 14.81
CA ASP A 239 -8.64 -7.52 16.09
C ASP A 239 -8.01 -6.33 16.82
N ALA A 240 -6.74 -6.44 17.17
CA ALA A 240 -5.99 -5.39 17.88
C ALA A 240 -5.43 -4.33 16.93
N LEU A 241 -5.38 -3.09 17.40
CA LEU A 241 -4.68 -1.99 16.79
C LEU A 241 -3.45 -1.62 17.62
N ASN A 242 -2.27 -1.78 17.04
CA ASN A 242 -1.01 -1.43 17.67
C ASN A 242 -0.31 -0.32 16.87
N ILE A 243 -0.08 0.81 17.49
CA ILE A 243 0.64 1.94 16.90
C ILE A 243 1.85 2.27 17.77
N ILE A 244 3.03 2.21 17.17
CA ILE A 244 4.29 2.66 17.76
C ILE A 244 4.80 3.82 16.93
N SER A 245 4.81 5.01 17.51
CA SER A 245 5.33 6.22 16.89
C SER A 245 6.53 6.77 17.67
N ALA A 246 7.63 7.07 17.00
CA ALA A 246 8.74 7.76 17.64
C ALA A 246 8.43 9.25 17.94
N GLY A 247 7.42 9.83 17.29
CA GLY A 247 6.95 11.20 17.44
C GLY A 247 5.46 11.28 17.76
N LEU A 248 4.81 12.37 17.33
CA LEU A 248 3.40 12.64 17.57
C LEU A 248 2.49 11.63 16.84
N ILE A 249 1.42 11.23 17.53
CA ILE A 249 0.22 10.62 16.94
C ILE A 249 -0.84 11.71 16.82
N ASP A 250 -1.13 12.13 15.59
CA ASP A 250 -2.14 13.13 15.30
C ASP A 250 -3.41 12.47 14.74
N ASN A 251 -4.50 12.53 15.52
CA ASN A 251 -5.84 12.04 15.17
C ASN A 251 -6.89 13.17 15.23
N GLU A 252 -6.49 14.41 14.96
CA GLU A 252 -7.42 15.56 14.99
C GLU A 252 -8.57 15.37 13.99
N ALA A 253 -9.81 15.33 14.50
CA ALA A 253 -11.01 15.01 13.70
C ALA A 253 -10.89 13.71 12.88
N GLY A 254 -10.04 12.79 13.30
CA GLY A 254 -9.87 11.45 12.72
C GLY A 254 -10.53 10.36 13.55
N SER A 255 -10.46 9.13 13.08
CA SER A 255 -11.03 7.95 13.76
C SER A 255 -10.04 6.79 13.80
N MET A 256 -9.85 6.20 14.98
CA MET A 256 -9.12 4.96 15.20
C MET A 256 -10.01 3.98 15.95
N VAL A 257 -10.31 2.82 15.37
CA VAL A 257 -11.23 1.85 15.97
C VAL A 257 -10.64 0.45 15.87
N ALA A 258 -10.73 -0.31 16.95
CA ALA A 258 -10.44 -1.74 16.95
C ALA A 258 -11.55 -2.54 17.62
N ASN A 259 -11.77 -3.76 17.16
CA ASN A 259 -12.71 -4.64 17.84
C ASN A 259 -12.14 -5.19 19.15
N GLN A 260 -10.84 -5.41 19.23
CA GLN A 260 -10.12 -5.81 20.44
C GLN A 260 -9.30 -4.63 21.02
N ASN A 261 -8.16 -4.92 21.63
CA ASN A 261 -7.35 -3.90 22.30
C ASN A 261 -6.77 -2.87 21.31
N ILE A 262 -6.67 -1.64 21.78
CA ILE A 262 -5.88 -0.57 21.15
C ILE A 262 -4.69 -0.25 22.05
N SER A 263 -3.51 -0.24 21.46
CA SER A 263 -2.26 0.19 22.09
C SER A 263 -1.63 1.30 21.26
N LEU A 264 -1.54 2.49 21.82
CA LEU A 264 -0.89 3.65 21.24
C LEU A 264 0.33 4.01 22.07
N SER A 265 1.51 4.00 21.47
CA SER A 265 2.75 4.46 22.08
C SER A 265 3.38 5.53 21.19
N GLY A 266 3.60 6.74 21.74
CA GLY A 266 4.11 7.87 20.98
C GLY A 266 4.77 8.94 21.83
N GLN A 267 5.19 10.02 21.20
CA GLN A 267 5.62 11.25 21.85
C GLN A 267 4.52 12.33 21.70
N GLY A 268 3.45 12.13 22.48
CA GLY A 268 2.23 12.93 22.44
C GLY A 268 1.11 12.30 21.61
N LEU A 269 -0.12 12.70 21.97
CA LEU A 269 -1.35 12.37 21.25
C LEU A 269 -2.19 13.64 21.07
N ASN A 270 -2.51 14.00 19.85
CA ASN A 270 -3.55 14.96 19.51
C ASN A 270 -4.80 14.20 19.06
N ASN A 271 -5.85 14.21 19.89
CA ASN A 271 -7.16 13.63 19.60
C ASN A 271 -8.28 14.67 19.64
N ARG A 272 -7.95 15.94 19.33
CA ARG A 272 -8.96 17.03 19.30
C ARG A 272 -10.06 16.69 18.31
N GLN A 273 -11.32 16.70 18.79
CA GLN A 273 -12.49 16.33 17.98
C GLN A 273 -12.39 14.94 17.32
N GLY A 274 -11.34 14.16 17.64
CA GLY A 274 -11.11 12.82 17.11
C GLY A 274 -11.78 11.73 17.96
N GLN A 275 -11.81 10.52 17.45
CA GLN A 275 -12.37 9.36 18.11
C GLN A 275 -11.36 8.22 18.15
N ILE A 276 -11.14 7.66 19.34
CA ILE A 276 -10.35 6.45 19.53
C ILE A 276 -11.19 5.49 20.37
N GLY A 277 -11.55 4.32 19.80
CA GLY A 277 -12.47 3.41 20.44
C GLY A 277 -12.13 1.93 20.30
N SER A 278 -12.05 1.23 21.43
CA SER A 278 -11.99 -0.24 21.50
C SER A 278 -13.38 -0.80 21.80
N ILE A 279 -13.90 -1.67 20.92
CA ILE A 279 -15.30 -2.16 21.00
C ILE A 279 -15.44 -3.25 22.05
N GLN A 280 -14.48 -4.16 22.18
CA GLN A 280 -14.53 -5.32 23.10
C GLN A 280 -13.33 -5.34 24.08
N GLY A 281 -12.24 -4.66 23.76
CA GLY A 281 -11.00 -4.66 24.52
C GLY A 281 -10.76 -3.40 25.32
N GLY A 282 -9.51 -3.24 25.78
CA GLY A 282 -9.02 -2.06 26.46
C GLY A 282 -8.37 -1.06 25.49
N LEU A 283 -8.20 0.16 25.98
CA LEU A 283 -7.46 1.22 25.31
C LEU A 283 -6.29 1.66 26.18
N SER A 284 -5.09 1.56 25.67
CA SER A 284 -3.86 2.03 26.32
C SER A 284 -3.21 3.12 25.48
N VAL A 285 -2.98 4.27 26.08
CA VAL A 285 -2.26 5.40 25.51
C VAL A 285 -1.03 5.68 26.36
N ASP A 286 0.16 5.55 25.82
CA ASP A 286 1.42 6.05 26.41
C ASP A 286 1.96 7.17 25.50
N ALA A 287 1.81 8.40 25.96
CA ALA A 287 2.27 9.60 25.25
C ALA A 287 3.74 9.96 25.58
N GLY A 288 4.47 9.04 26.22
CA GLY A 288 5.83 9.28 26.69
C GLY A 288 5.87 10.43 27.70
N ASN A 289 6.78 11.36 27.50
CA ASN A 289 6.89 12.57 28.33
C ASN A 289 6.25 13.80 27.63
N GLN A 290 5.15 13.60 26.89
CA GLN A 290 4.44 14.66 26.16
C GLN A 290 2.96 14.67 26.54
N ALA A 291 2.24 15.68 26.05
CA ALA A 291 0.83 15.88 26.36
C ALA A 291 -0.09 14.92 25.60
N VAL A 292 -1.24 14.64 26.19
CA VAL A 292 -2.44 14.14 25.51
C VAL A 292 -3.45 15.28 25.42
N ASP A 293 -3.81 15.66 24.20
CA ASP A 293 -4.89 16.61 23.92
C ASP A 293 -6.12 15.84 23.40
N ASN A 294 -7.18 15.78 24.24
CA ASN A 294 -8.47 15.16 23.92
C ASN A 294 -9.61 16.18 23.94
N GLN A 295 -9.32 17.46 23.66
CA GLN A 295 -10.35 18.52 23.67
C GLN A 295 -11.46 18.20 22.67
N SER A 296 -12.70 18.11 23.15
CA SER A 296 -13.88 17.70 22.37
C SER A 296 -13.73 16.33 21.70
N GLY A 297 -12.70 15.54 22.05
CA GLY A 297 -12.44 14.21 21.53
C GLY A 297 -13.06 13.11 22.37
N LEU A 298 -13.03 11.89 21.86
CA LEU A 298 -13.53 10.69 22.53
C LEU A 298 -12.41 9.64 22.65
N LEU A 299 -12.16 9.20 23.89
CA LEU A 299 -11.41 7.99 24.19
C LEU A 299 -12.36 6.99 24.85
N GLN A 300 -12.59 5.84 24.23
CA GLN A 300 -13.55 4.85 24.70
C GLN A 300 -13.01 3.44 24.70
N SER A 301 -13.35 2.66 25.74
CA SER A 301 -13.06 1.23 25.80
C SER A 301 -14.17 0.45 26.48
N LYS A 302 -14.28 -0.84 26.16
CA LYS A 302 -15.15 -1.74 26.92
C LYS A 302 -14.44 -2.32 28.14
N ALA A 303 -13.15 -2.63 28.03
CA ALA A 303 -12.31 -2.99 29.17
C ALA A 303 -11.54 -1.76 29.67
N ASP A 304 -10.41 -1.93 30.34
CA ASP A 304 -9.67 -0.84 30.96
C ASP A 304 -9.25 0.26 29.98
N LEU A 305 -9.34 1.52 30.39
CA LEU A 305 -8.77 2.67 29.73
C LEU A 305 -7.56 3.16 30.54
N THR A 306 -6.40 3.11 29.96
CA THR A 306 -5.17 3.64 30.59
C THR A 306 -4.61 4.78 29.75
N VAL A 307 -4.31 5.93 30.39
CA VAL A 307 -3.64 7.05 29.75
C VAL A 307 -2.44 7.45 30.61
N LYS A 308 -1.26 7.44 30.01
CA LYS A 308 -0.02 7.91 30.62
C LYS A 308 0.55 9.05 29.79
N ALA A 309 0.78 10.21 30.44
CA ALA A 309 1.20 11.44 29.76
C ALA A 309 1.96 12.39 30.70
N LEU A 310 2.62 13.40 30.14
CA LEU A 310 3.12 14.55 30.90
C LEU A 310 1.95 15.38 31.44
N SER A 311 0.98 15.72 30.57
CA SER A 311 -0.24 16.42 30.89
C SER A 311 -1.41 15.91 30.07
N LEU A 312 -2.63 16.11 30.53
CA LEU A 312 -3.86 15.70 29.86
C LEU A 312 -4.84 16.87 29.81
N ASP A 313 -5.25 17.26 28.61
CA ASP A 313 -6.35 18.20 28.42
C ASP A 313 -7.53 17.45 27.74
N SER A 314 -8.63 17.30 28.48
CA SER A 314 -9.90 16.73 28.04
C SER A 314 -11.05 17.73 28.14
N THR A 315 -10.74 19.03 27.94
CA THR A 315 -11.77 20.09 27.96
C THR A 315 -12.88 19.77 26.96
N ALA A 316 -14.13 19.71 27.45
CA ALA A 316 -15.31 19.27 26.70
C ALA A 316 -15.14 17.87 26.00
N GLY A 317 -14.10 17.14 26.32
CA GLY A 317 -13.84 15.79 25.80
C GLY A 317 -14.50 14.70 26.63
N GLN A 318 -14.47 13.47 26.13
CA GLN A 318 -15.02 12.31 26.82
C GLN A 318 -13.98 11.21 26.94
N MET A 319 -13.90 10.60 28.11
CA MET A 319 -13.11 9.41 28.39
C MET A 319 -14.00 8.42 29.11
N THR A 320 -14.35 7.31 28.47
CA THR A 320 -15.31 6.35 28.98
C THR A 320 -14.79 4.92 28.93
N SER A 321 -15.07 4.15 29.98
CA SER A 321 -14.76 2.75 30.09
C SER A 321 -15.90 1.99 30.77
N GLN A 322 -16.14 0.74 30.38
CA GLN A 322 -17.05 -0.15 31.11
C GLN A 322 -16.33 -0.96 32.21
N ALA A 323 -15.06 -0.64 32.49
CA ALA A 323 -14.29 -1.25 33.55
C ALA A 323 -13.52 -0.16 34.33
N LYS A 324 -12.20 -0.13 34.28
CA LYS A 324 -11.38 0.82 35.03
C LYS A 324 -10.85 1.93 34.13
N ILE A 325 -10.77 3.16 34.63
CA ILE A 325 -9.98 4.25 34.05
C ILE A 325 -8.76 4.49 34.94
N ASP A 326 -7.57 4.48 34.35
CA ASP A 326 -6.28 4.75 35.00
C ASP A 326 -5.59 5.92 34.29
N LEU A 327 -5.53 7.07 34.94
CA LEU A 327 -4.89 8.27 34.41
C LEU A 327 -3.60 8.55 35.18
N GLN A 328 -2.48 8.50 34.48
CA GLN A 328 -1.17 8.77 35.02
C GLN A 328 -0.60 10.03 34.36
N SER A 329 -0.75 11.16 35.01
CA SER A 329 -0.20 12.45 34.55
C SER A 329 0.88 12.94 35.52
N GLN A 330 1.98 13.44 34.96
CA GLN A 330 3.05 14.04 35.77
C GLN A 330 2.75 15.51 36.11
N GLN A 331 1.87 16.17 35.35
CA GLN A 331 1.46 17.55 35.51
C GLN A 331 -0.07 17.66 35.57
N GLU A 332 -0.63 18.70 34.97
CA GLU A 332 -2.05 18.99 35.01
C GLU A 332 -2.92 17.96 34.27
N VAL A 333 -4.07 17.65 34.87
CA VAL A 333 -5.23 17.04 34.21
C VAL A 333 -6.33 18.03 34.15
N ASN A 334 -6.65 18.56 32.97
CA ASN A 334 -7.75 19.48 32.75
C ASN A 334 -8.96 18.74 32.19
N ASN A 335 -10.07 18.70 32.91
CA ASN A 335 -11.34 18.09 32.47
C ASN A 335 -12.49 19.11 32.50
N THR A 336 -12.20 20.39 32.22
CA THR A 336 -13.22 21.46 32.23
C THR A 336 -14.31 21.11 31.21
N GLN A 337 -15.57 21.03 31.68
CA GLN A 337 -16.75 20.64 30.88
C GLN A 337 -16.64 19.26 30.22
N GLY A 338 -15.61 18.47 30.51
CA GLY A 338 -15.44 17.11 30.00
C GLY A 338 -16.10 16.05 30.89
N VAL A 339 -16.14 14.83 30.39
CA VAL A 339 -16.66 13.64 31.09
C VAL A 339 -15.59 12.58 31.20
N ILE A 340 -15.30 12.13 32.42
CA ILE A 340 -14.48 10.96 32.69
C ILE A 340 -15.38 10.01 33.50
N SER A 341 -15.74 8.86 32.91
CA SER A 341 -16.68 7.91 33.51
C SER A 341 -16.26 6.48 33.34
N ALA A 342 -16.27 5.72 34.40
CA ALA A 342 -16.17 4.26 34.40
C ALA A 342 -17.42 3.67 35.03
N ASP A 343 -17.95 2.55 34.49
CA ASP A 343 -19.12 1.83 34.97
C ASP A 343 -18.78 0.88 36.14
#